data_9be5ceaf297dced25f95b14f382affc8
#
_entry.id   9be5ceaf297dced25f95b14f382affc8
#
_cell.length_a   1.000
_cell.length_b   1.000
_cell.length_c   1.000
_cell.angle_alpha   90.00
_cell.angle_beta   90.00
_cell.angle_gamma   90.00
#
_symmetry.space_group_name_H-M   'P 1'
#
loop_
_entity.id
_entity.type
_entity.pdbx_description
1 polymer ?
#
loop_
_entity_poly.entity_id
_entity_poly.type
_entity_poly.pdbx_seq_one_letter_code
_entity_poly.pdbx_strand_id
1 'polypeptide(L)'
;MRHTSQSSSIAPTLVEPQKRMPAWRLWVPLLLQTAIVLAAPAQPLYTTLTGKTVILKTVPVDPYDFLRGYSQTLSYDISRQENLRSLPGWKALVKQHLEAKATDLPPSVPPLNSLPTGIRFYVILEAPAAKTNSPQAWKPVRVSSKMPKSLPANQIALKGKSSGSSIDYGLESYYMPEAQRDEINQDINQAQSGRQRQAIVVEAKVDAQGRAVPISFWVSDRHYQF
;
A
#
# COMPACT_ATOMS: atom_id res chain seq x y z
N MET A 1 -27.53 89.57 -10.41
CA MET A 1 -27.40 88.14 -10.44
C MET A 1 -25.99 87.77 -9.99
N ARG A 2 -25.81 87.31 -8.78
CA ARG A 2 -24.50 86.96 -8.23
C ARG A 2 -24.39 85.43 -8.29
N HIS A 3 -23.47 84.90 -9.05
CA HIS A 3 -23.10 83.49 -9.05
C HIS A 3 -22.10 83.27 -7.95
N THR A 4 -22.50 82.49 -6.97
CA THR A 4 -21.62 81.95 -5.89
C THR A 4 -21.05 80.62 -6.36
N SER A 5 -19.76 80.61 -6.66
CA SER A 5 -19.01 79.37 -6.96
C SER A 5 -18.69 78.67 -5.63
N GLN A 6 -19.25 77.49 -5.43
CA GLN A 6 -18.85 76.62 -4.33
C GLN A 6 -17.62 75.83 -4.75
N SER A 7 -16.47 76.13 -4.16
CA SER A 7 -15.25 75.30 -4.23
C SER A 7 -15.44 74.11 -3.28
N SER A 8 -15.64 72.91 -3.83
CA SER A 8 -15.57 71.65 -3.04
C SER A 8 -14.11 71.32 -2.74
N SER A 9 -13.73 71.50 -1.51
CA SER A 9 -12.43 71.09 -0.99
C SER A 9 -12.43 69.57 -0.85
N ILE A 10 -11.69 68.85 -1.75
CA ILE A 10 -11.42 67.41 -1.60
C ILE A 10 -10.32 67.27 -0.56
N ALA A 11 -10.68 66.77 0.62
CA ALA A 11 -9.73 66.44 1.68
C ALA A 11 -8.85 65.27 1.22
N PRO A 12 -7.52 65.32 1.39
CA PRO A 12 -6.66 64.20 1.03
C PRO A 12 -6.95 63.02 1.98
N THR A 13 -7.37 61.89 1.39
CA THR A 13 -7.52 60.65 2.14
C THR A 13 -6.14 60.21 2.60
N LEU A 14 -5.92 60.24 3.93
CA LEU A 14 -4.71 59.72 4.55
C LEU A 14 -4.68 58.22 4.33
N VAL A 15 -3.83 57.77 3.42
CA VAL A 15 -3.52 56.33 3.24
C VAL A 15 -2.72 55.91 4.47
N GLU A 16 -3.37 55.18 5.39
CA GLU A 16 -2.67 54.59 6.50
C GLU A 16 -1.54 53.70 6.00
N PRO A 17 -0.32 53.79 6.60
CA PRO A 17 0.79 52.93 6.19
C PRO A 17 0.46 51.48 6.54
N GLN A 18 0.30 50.65 5.53
CA GLN A 18 0.07 49.22 5.71
C GLN A 18 1.20 48.63 6.55
N LYS A 19 0.86 48.18 7.74
CA LYS A 19 1.78 47.56 8.72
C LYS A 19 2.36 46.31 8.06
N ARG A 20 3.61 46.34 7.64
CA ARG A 20 4.29 45.22 7.01
C ARG A 20 4.25 44.01 7.93
N MET A 21 3.57 42.96 7.53
CA MET A 21 3.53 41.74 8.33
C MET A 21 4.95 41.15 8.42
N PRO A 22 5.39 40.73 9.61
CA PRO A 22 6.71 40.18 9.76
C PRO A 22 6.86 38.89 8.92
N ALA A 23 7.94 38.78 8.17
CA ALA A 23 8.16 37.71 7.20
C ALA A 23 8.03 36.29 7.78
N TRP A 24 8.34 36.09 9.05
CA TRP A 24 8.22 34.79 9.71
C TRP A 24 6.78 34.22 9.70
N ARG A 25 5.75 35.09 9.66
CA ARG A 25 4.34 34.67 9.53
C ARG A 25 4.03 33.95 8.21
N LEU A 26 4.81 34.20 7.18
CA LEU A 26 4.72 33.49 5.89
C LEU A 26 5.62 32.26 5.88
N TRP A 27 6.83 32.39 6.43
CA TRP A 27 7.80 31.29 6.38
C TRP A 27 7.42 30.10 7.27
N VAL A 28 6.86 30.35 8.47
CA VAL A 28 6.46 29.26 9.38
C VAL A 28 5.40 28.33 8.77
N PRO A 29 4.24 28.82 8.26
CA PRO A 29 3.26 27.93 7.63
C PRO A 29 3.79 27.30 6.35
N LEU A 30 4.60 28.02 5.54
CA LEU A 30 5.20 27.48 4.34
C LEU A 30 6.14 26.31 4.67
N LEU A 31 7.03 26.45 5.63
CA LEU A 31 7.92 25.37 6.06
C LEU A 31 7.14 24.18 6.62
N LEU A 32 6.07 24.44 7.40
CA LEU A 32 5.22 23.38 7.91
C LEU A 32 4.53 22.60 6.75
N GLN A 33 3.97 23.31 5.78
CA GLN A 33 3.34 22.68 4.61
C GLN A 33 4.36 21.87 3.81
N THR A 34 5.54 22.45 3.56
CA THR A 34 6.63 21.76 2.85
C THR A 34 7.05 20.49 3.60
N ALA A 35 7.20 20.57 4.92
CA ALA A 35 7.54 19.42 5.75
C ALA A 35 6.48 18.31 5.67
N ILE A 36 5.19 18.65 5.69
CA ILE A 36 4.08 17.69 5.54
C ILE A 36 4.11 17.04 4.16
N VAL A 37 4.32 17.82 3.10
CA VAL A 37 4.39 17.31 1.71
C VAL A 37 5.59 16.36 1.55
N LEU A 38 6.76 16.71 2.10
CA LEU A 38 7.96 15.87 2.02
C LEU A 38 7.88 14.63 2.92
N ALA A 39 7.10 14.67 4.00
CA ALA A 39 6.91 13.53 4.90
C ALA A 39 6.12 12.38 4.23
N ALA A 40 5.22 12.69 3.29
CA ALA A 40 4.41 11.67 2.61
C ALA A 40 5.26 10.62 1.85
N PRO A 41 6.21 10.98 0.98
CA PRO A 41 7.05 10.03 0.26
C PRO A 41 8.22 9.46 1.12
N ALA A 42 8.50 10.02 2.28
CA ALA A 42 9.66 9.63 3.10
C ALA A 42 9.63 8.15 3.51
N GLN A 43 8.45 7.63 3.89
CA GLN A 43 8.31 6.24 4.31
C GLN A 43 8.48 5.25 3.14
N PRO A 44 7.80 5.38 2.00
CA PRO A 44 8.05 4.54 0.84
C PRO A 44 9.51 4.58 0.38
N LEU A 45 10.11 5.76 0.32
CA LEU A 45 11.52 5.92 -0.04
C LEU A 45 12.45 5.18 0.93
N TYR A 46 12.24 5.33 2.24
CA TYR A 46 13.00 4.59 3.25
C TYR A 46 12.86 3.08 3.04
N THR A 47 11.63 2.58 2.83
CA THR A 47 11.37 1.15 2.59
C THR A 47 12.06 0.66 1.31
N THR A 48 12.05 1.45 0.23
CA THR A 48 12.74 1.11 -1.02
C THR A 48 14.26 1.00 -0.84
N LEU A 49 14.87 1.92 -0.07
CA LEU A 49 16.33 1.97 0.12
C LEU A 49 16.82 0.91 1.11
N THR A 50 16.09 0.65 2.19
CA THR A 50 16.56 -0.22 3.30
C THR A 50 15.87 -1.57 3.36
N GLY A 51 14.75 -1.74 2.67
CA GLY A 51 13.93 -2.94 2.71
C GLY A 51 14.61 -4.14 2.06
N LYS A 52 14.27 -5.32 2.58
CA LYS A 52 14.68 -6.60 2.00
C LYS A 52 13.74 -6.97 0.85
N THR A 53 14.31 -7.44 -0.26
CA THR A 53 13.54 -7.87 -1.43
C THR A 53 12.79 -9.16 -1.14
N VAL A 54 11.51 -9.20 -1.49
CA VAL A 54 10.64 -10.39 -1.47
C VAL A 54 9.93 -10.50 -2.81
N ILE A 55 9.63 -11.71 -3.21
CA ILE A 55 8.89 -12.01 -4.42
C ILE A 55 7.55 -12.63 -4.01
N LEU A 56 6.46 -12.02 -4.47
CA LEU A 56 5.09 -12.43 -4.17
C LEU A 56 4.40 -12.93 -5.43
N LYS A 57 3.71 -14.06 -5.32
CA LYS A 57 2.91 -14.59 -6.41
C LYS A 57 1.56 -13.89 -6.47
N THR A 58 1.19 -13.41 -7.66
CA THR A 58 -0.14 -12.86 -7.89
C THR A 58 -1.14 -13.99 -8.20
N VAL A 59 -2.39 -13.75 -7.85
CA VAL A 59 -3.51 -14.56 -8.31
C VAL A 59 -3.85 -14.09 -9.73
N PRO A 60 -4.19 -15.00 -10.66
CA PRO A 60 -4.73 -14.60 -11.95
C PRO A 60 -5.92 -13.66 -11.74
N VAL A 61 -5.83 -12.45 -12.28
CA VAL A 61 -6.91 -11.46 -12.25
C VAL A 61 -7.71 -11.62 -13.54
N ASP A 62 -9.04 -11.49 -13.46
CA ASP A 62 -9.87 -11.47 -14.65
C ASP A 62 -9.46 -10.29 -15.53
N PRO A 63 -9.14 -10.50 -16.84
CA PRO A 63 -8.70 -9.45 -17.74
C PRO A 63 -9.62 -8.23 -17.81
N TYR A 64 -10.90 -8.39 -17.49
CA TYR A 64 -11.88 -7.31 -17.49
C TYR A 64 -11.73 -6.33 -16.32
N ASP A 65 -11.15 -6.76 -15.18
CA ASP A 65 -10.91 -5.85 -14.03
C ASP A 65 -9.59 -5.07 -14.17
N PHE A 66 -8.72 -5.45 -15.09
CA PHE A 66 -7.43 -4.83 -15.36
C PHE A 66 -7.53 -3.43 -15.99
N LEU A 67 -8.71 -3.00 -16.46
CA LEU A 67 -8.88 -1.82 -17.33
C LEU A 67 -9.50 -0.60 -16.64
N ARG A 68 -9.62 -0.59 -15.32
CA ARG A 68 -10.16 0.58 -14.61
C ARG A 68 -9.08 1.61 -14.25
N GLY A 69 -8.66 2.40 -15.24
CA GLY A 69 -7.82 3.56 -15.03
C GLY A 69 -6.31 3.30 -15.06
N TYR A 70 -5.52 4.31 -14.68
CA TYR A 70 -4.05 4.28 -14.66
C TYR A 70 -3.44 3.47 -13.51
N SER A 71 -4.27 2.94 -12.60
CA SER A 71 -3.85 2.08 -11.50
C SER A 71 -4.41 0.68 -11.67
N GLN A 72 -3.58 -0.32 -11.45
CA GLN A 72 -3.99 -1.73 -11.44
C GLN A 72 -4.10 -2.24 -10.02
N THR A 73 -5.14 -3.01 -9.75
CA THR A 73 -5.32 -3.69 -8.48
C THR A 73 -4.77 -5.11 -8.61
N LEU A 74 -3.72 -5.41 -7.86
CA LEU A 74 -3.14 -6.74 -7.78
C LEU A 74 -3.73 -7.50 -6.60
N SER A 75 -4.02 -8.78 -6.82
CA SER A 75 -4.32 -9.73 -5.77
C SER A 75 -3.19 -10.74 -5.65
N TYR A 76 -2.82 -11.08 -4.42
CA TYR A 76 -1.76 -12.04 -4.15
C TYR A 76 -2.34 -13.34 -3.59
N ASP A 77 -1.65 -14.45 -3.76
CA ASP A 77 -2.05 -15.71 -3.12
C ASP A 77 -2.22 -15.55 -1.60
N ILE A 78 -1.37 -14.73 -0.98
CA ILE A 78 -1.43 -14.41 0.46
C ILE A 78 -2.51 -13.39 0.82
N SER A 79 -3.15 -12.73 -0.14
CA SER A 79 -4.26 -11.79 0.12
C SER A 79 -5.57 -12.49 0.49
N ARG A 80 -5.69 -13.79 0.23
CA ARG A 80 -6.88 -14.57 0.60
C ARG A 80 -6.71 -15.17 1.99
N GLN A 81 -7.63 -14.86 2.91
CA GLN A 81 -7.59 -15.43 4.26
C GLN A 81 -7.59 -16.98 4.25
N GLU A 82 -8.29 -17.59 3.29
CA GLU A 82 -8.37 -19.05 3.15
C GLU A 82 -7.01 -19.72 2.99
N ASN A 83 -6.07 -19.07 2.28
CA ASN A 83 -4.71 -19.57 2.05
C ASN A 83 -3.83 -19.49 3.32
N LEU A 84 -4.21 -18.69 4.30
CA LEU A 84 -3.49 -18.52 5.55
C LEU A 84 -4.08 -19.33 6.70
N ARG A 85 -5.29 -19.87 6.57
CA ARG A 85 -6.01 -20.60 7.65
C ARG A 85 -5.28 -21.83 8.17
N SER A 86 -4.52 -22.50 7.30
CA SER A 86 -3.75 -23.70 7.66
C SER A 86 -2.42 -23.39 8.36
N LEU A 87 -1.99 -22.12 8.34
CA LEU A 87 -0.70 -21.73 8.87
C LEU A 87 -0.67 -21.68 10.40
N PRO A 88 0.47 -22.05 11.00
CA PRO A 88 0.71 -21.85 12.42
C PRO A 88 0.41 -20.41 12.86
N GLY A 89 -0.26 -20.27 13.99
CA GLY A 89 -0.63 -18.96 14.55
C GLY A 89 -1.99 -18.44 14.09
N TRP A 90 -2.58 -18.93 12.98
CA TRP A 90 -3.87 -18.44 12.50
C TRP A 90 -4.99 -18.64 13.52
N LYS A 91 -5.14 -19.86 14.05
CA LYS A 91 -6.19 -20.16 15.05
C LYS A 91 -6.07 -19.29 16.31
N ALA A 92 -4.84 -19.08 16.78
CA ALA A 92 -4.59 -18.20 17.93
C ALA A 92 -4.94 -16.73 17.63
N LEU A 93 -4.59 -16.26 16.42
CA LEU A 93 -4.92 -14.92 15.97
C LEU A 93 -6.45 -14.70 15.89
N VAL A 94 -7.17 -15.64 15.30
CA VAL A 94 -8.64 -15.60 15.21
C VAL A 94 -9.26 -15.63 16.61
N LYS A 95 -8.84 -16.57 17.46
CA LYS A 95 -9.33 -16.72 18.84
C LYS A 95 -9.16 -15.42 19.63
N GLN A 96 -7.96 -14.81 19.61
CA GLN A 96 -7.66 -13.56 20.30
C GLN A 96 -8.62 -12.42 19.93
N HIS A 97 -9.05 -12.34 18.65
CA HIS A 97 -9.88 -11.23 18.17
C HIS A 97 -11.38 -11.55 18.24
N LEU A 98 -11.77 -12.82 18.25
CA LEU A 98 -13.16 -13.23 18.47
C LEU A 98 -13.53 -13.13 19.95
N GLU A 99 -12.67 -13.54 20.87
CA GLU A 99 -12.90 -13.42 22.32
C GLU A 99 -13.03 -11.94 22.73
N ALA A 100 -12.27 -11.04 22.14
CA ALA A 100 -12.40 -9.59 22.36
C ALA A 100 -13.76 -9.03 21.87
N LYS A 101 -14.43 -9.71 20.96
CA LYS A 101 -15.73 -9.30 20.36
C LYS A 101 -16.92 -10.16 20.84
N ALA A 102 -16.66 -11.27 21.53
CA ALA A 102 -17.68 -12.23 21.95
C ALA A 102 -18.67 -11.68 22.97
N THR A 103 -18.39 -10.53 23.59
CA THR A 103 -19.33 -9.84 24.49
C THR A 103 -20.55 -9.28 23.74
N ASP A 104 -20.47 -9.10 22.40
CA ASP A 104 -21.52 -8.46 21.60
C ASP A 104 -22.18 -9.39 20.57
N LEU A 105 -21.79 -10.66 20.48
CA LEU A 105 -22.32 -11.60 19.49
C LEU A 105 -23.34 -12.59 20.12
N PRO A 106 -24.49 -12.81 19.49
CA PRO A 106 -25.44 -13.83 19.95
C PRO A 106 -24.82 -15.23 19.84
N PRO A 107 -25.15 -16.17 20.75
CA PRO A 107 -24.53 -17.50 20.85
C PRO A 107 -24.77 -18.43 19.65
N SER A 108 -25.58 -18.01 18.68
CA SER A 108 -25.94 -18.79 17.48
C SER A 108 -25.03 -18.56 16.26
N VAL A 109 -24.00 -17.70 16.35
CA VAL A 109 -23.09 -17.48 15.22
C VAL A 109 -22.00 -18.56 15.23
N PRO A 110 -21.88 -19.39 14.16
CA PRO A 110 -20.81 -20.37 14.08
C PRO A 110 -19.44 -19.69 14.21
N PRO A 111 -18.45 -20.34 14.81
CA PRO A 111 -17.11 -19.75 14.97
C PRO A 111 -16.58 -19.34 13.60
N LEU A 112 -16.49 -18.03 13.38
CA LEU A 112 -15.97 -17.43 12.17
C LEU A 112 -14.50 -17.87 12.02
N ASN A 113 -14.23 -18.78 11.08
CA ASN A 113 -12.87 -19.17 10.71
C ASN A 113 -12.12 -18.05 9.96
N SER A 114 -12.61 -16.82 10.05
CA SER A 114 -12.07 -15.64 9.39
C SER A 114 -11.84 -14.50 10.39
N LEU A 115 -10.84 -13.70 10.12
CA LEU A 115 -10.55 -12.50 10.91
C LEU A 115 -11.61 -11.42 10.66
N PRO A 116 -12.05 -10.71 11.69
CA PRO A 116 -12.82 -9.49 11.53
C PRO A 116 -12.07 -8.44 10.70
N THR A 117 -12.79 -7.56 10.02
CA THR A 117 -12.20 -6.45 9.26
C THR A 117 -11.42 -5.50 10.18
N GLY A 118 -10.29 -4.99 9.69
CA GLY A 118 -9.48 -3.98 10.37
C GLY A 118 -8.37 -4.53 11.26
N ILE A 119 -8.27 -5.85 11.43
CA ILE A 119 -7.24 -6.48 12.25
C ILE A 119 -5.89 -6.43 11.54
N ARG A 120 -4.87 -5.89 12.24
CA ARG A 120 -3.49 -5.86 11.77
C ARG A 120 -2.73 -7.05 12.34
N PHE A 121 -1.97 -7.72 11.48
CA PHE A 121 -1.15 -8.87 11.84
C PHE A 121 0.04 -8.99 10.87
N TYR A 122 0.88 -9.99 11.08
CA TYR A 122 2.05 -10.24 10.25
C TYR A 122 1.98 -11.63 9.65
N VAL A 123 2.28 -11.72 8.35
CA VAL A 123 2.51 -12.97 7.63
C VAL A 123 4.02 -13.15 7.50
N ILE A 124 4.54 -14.22 8.03
CA ILE A 124 5.96 -14.54 7.93
C ILE A 124 6.15 -15.33 6.65
N LEU A 125 6.97 -14.76 5.77
CA LEU A 125 7.34 -15.32 4.49
C LEU A 125 8.73 -15.92 4.58
N GLU A 126 8.95 -17.03 3.89
CA GLU A 126 10.23 -17.71 3.79
C GLU A 126 10.70 -17.76 2.34
N ALA A 127 11.98 -17.43 2.14
CA ALA A 127 12.62 -17.47 0.84
C ALA A 127 12.72 -18.92 0.34
N PRO A 128 12.60 -19.15 -0.97
CA PRO A 128 12.82 -20.47 -1.56
C PRO A 128 14.26 -20.94 -1.31
N ALA A 129 14.41 -22.25 -1.05
CA ALA A 129 15.71 -22.84 -0.76
C ALA A 129 16.66 -22.86 -1.95
N ALA A 130 16.14 -23.03 -3.17
CA ALA A 130 16.92 -23.06 -4.40
C ALA A 130 16.93 -21.69 -5.09
N LYS A 131 18.10 -21.23 -5.50
CA LYS A 131 18.23 -20.09 -6.41
C LYS A 131 18.07 -20.63 -7.84
N THR A 132 17.00 -20.26 -8.51
CA THR A 132 16.78 -20.50 -9.94
C THR A 132 16.96 -19.21 -10.72
N ASN A 133 17.14 -19.33 -12.03
CA ASN A 133 17.25 -18.15 -12.91
C ASN A 133 15.94 -17.36 -13.02
N SER A 134 14.81 -17.99 -12.68
CA SER A 134 13.51 -17.33 -12.65
C SER A 134 13.13 -16.91 -11.22
N PRO A 135 12.47 -15.75 -11.03
CA PRO A 135 12.07 -15.25 -9.72
C PRO A 135 11.05 -16.20 -9.09
N GLN A 136 11.40 -16.74 -7.93
CA GLN A 136 10.53 -17.66 -7.18
C GLN A 136 9.83 -16.93 -6.05
N ALA A 137 8.51 -17.13 -5.97
CA ALA A 137 7.70 -16.54 -4.91
C ALA A 137 8.06 -17.10 -3.53
N TRP A 138 8.13 -16.22 -2.54
CA TRP A 138 8.28 -16.57 -1.14
C TRP A 138 7.02 -17.24 -0.63
N LYS A 139 7.17 -18.19 0.28
CA LYS A 139 6.07 -18.98 0.83
C LYS A 139 5.65 -18.45 2.21
N PRO A 140 4.35 -18.30 2.48
CA PRO A 140 3.89 -17.99 3.82
C PRO A 140 4.06 -19.24 4.72
N VAL A 141 4.72 -19.06 5.86
CA VAL A 141 5.03 -20.18 6.80
C VAL A 141 4.35 -20.04 8.15
N ARG A 142 3.96 -18.83 8.54
CA ARG A 142 3.35 -18.57 9.83
C ARG A 142 2.64 -17.21 9.84
N VAL A 143 1.66 -17.04 10.71
CA VAL A 143 1.07 -15.72 11.02
C VAL A 143 1.29 -15.35 12.48
N SER A 144 1.32 -14.05 12.78
CA SER A 144 1.55 -13.54 14.13
C SER A 144 0.77 -12.23 14.35
N SER A 145 0.18 -12.07 15.53
CA SER A 145 -0.49 -10.82 15.93
C SER A 145 0.51 -9.67 16.20
N LYS A 146 1.76 -10.01 16.50
CA LYS A 146 2.83 -9.03 16.80
C LYS A 146 4.02 -9.25 15.87
N MET A 147 4.78 -8.18 15.64
CA MET A 147 6.05 -8.27 14.94
C MET A 147 6.99 -9.21 15.70
N PRO A 148 7.55 -10.25 15.06
CA PRO A 148 8.53 -11.12 15.68
C PRO A 148 9.79 -10.36 16.06
N LYS A 149 10.31 -10.60 17.26
CA LYS A 149 11.55 -9.96 17.73
C LYS A 149 12.79 -10.40 16.95
N SER A 150 12.78 -11.63 16.45
CA SER A 150 13.86 -12.20 15.66
C SER A 150 13.28 -13.13 14.60
N LEU A 151 13.85 -13.10 13.42
CA LEU A 151 13.54 -13.98 12.30
C LEU A 151 14.84 -14.53 11.71
N PRO A 152 14.83 -15.78 11.22
CA PRO A 152 15.92 -16.31 10.41
C PRO A 152 16.25 -15.42 9.21
N ALA A 153 17.47 -15.46 8.71
CA ALA A 153 17.92 -14.62 7.61
C ALA A 153 17.12 -14.84 6.30
N ASN A 154 16.55 -16.04 6.13
CA ASN A 154 15.70 -16.41 5.00
C ASN A 154 14.22 -16.09 5.21
N GLN A 155 13.85 -15.46 6.33
CA GLN A 155 12.47 -15.09 6.62
C GLN A 155 12.29 -13.57 6.73
N ILE A 156 11.05 -13.12 6.50
CA ILE A 156 10.62 -11.73 6.69
C ILE A 156 9.17 -11.70 7.16
N ALA A 157 8.82 -10.69 7.94
CA ALA A 157 7.45 -10.43 8.35
C ALA A 157 6.83 -9.36 7.47
N LEU A 158 5.74 -9.67 6.80
CA LEU A 158 4.94 -8.75 6.00
C LEU A 158 3.70 -8.35 6.80
N LYS A 159 3.50 -7.06 6.98
CA LYS A 159 2.35 -6.51 7.71
C LYS A 159 1.12 -6.50 6.83
N GLY A 160 0.05 -7.14 7.29
CA GLY A 160 -1.26 -7.16 6.64
C GLY A 160 -2.36 -6.57 7.52
N LYS A 161 -3.44 -6.17 6.88
CA LYS A 161 -4.68 -5.72 7.51
C LYS A 161 -5.84 -6.50 6.89
N SER A 162 -6.67 -7.13 7.72
CA SER A 162 -7.85 -7.85 7.24
C SER A 162 -8.90 -6.89 6.68
N SER A 163 -9.48 -7.25 5.53
CA SER A 163 -10.52 -6.51 4.82
C SER A 163 -11.57 -7.50 4.29
N GLY A 164 -12.57 -7.82 5.10
CA GLY A 164 -13.52 -8.88 4.77
C GLY A 164 -12.85 -10.23 4.59
N SER A 165 -12.99 -10.86 3.43
CA SER A 165 -12.34 -12.13 3.08
C SER A 165 -10.89 -11.97 2.61
N SER A 166 -10.44 -10.75 2.35
CA SER A 166 -9.11 -10.40 1.84
C SER A 166 -8.19 -9.85 2.93
N ILE A 167 -6.93 -9.68 2.58
CA ILE A 167 -5.89 -9.05 3.40
C ILE A 167 -5.19 -8.03 2.53
N ASP A 168 -5.13 -6.79 3.02
CA ASP A 168 -4.46 -5.68 2.37
C ASP A 168 -3.04 -5.55 2.93
N TYR A 169 -2.05 -5.51 2.05
CA TYR A 169 -0.63 -5.36 2.39
C TYR A 169 -0.07 -3.98 2.03
N GLY A 170 -0.87 -3.15 1.32
CA GLY A 170 -0.41 -1.89 0.74
C GLY A 170 0.36 -2.06 -0.56
N LEU A 171 0.25 -3.24 -1.18
CA LEU A 171 0.88 -3.62 -2.44
C LEU A 171 -0.14 -3.81 -3.58
N GLU A 172 -1.42 -3.57 -3.29
CA GLU A 172 -2.52 -3.91 -4.18
C GLU A 172 -2.64 -2.97 -5.37
N SER A 173 -2.13 -1.76 -5.24
CA SER A 173 -2.20 -0.75 -6.30
C SER A 173 -0.79 -0.34 -6.73
N TYR A 174 -0.55 -0.33 -8.02
CA TYR A 174 0.64 0.26 -8.59
C TYR A 174 0.32 1.04 -9.88
N TYR A 175 1.18 1.98 -10.20
CA TYR A 175 1.03 2.81 -11.38
C TYR A 175 1.98 2.34 -12.48
N MET A 176 1.42 2.07 -13.66
CA MET A 176 2.22 1.75 -14.83
C MET A 176 2.50 3.00 -15.66
N PRO A 177 3.68 3.10 -16.29
CA PRO A 177 3.90 4.09 -17.32
C PRO A 177 2.88 3.91 -18.45
N GLU A 178 2.18 4.99 -18.83
CA GLU A 178 1.12 4.94 -19.86
C GLU A 178 1.64 4.37 -21.19
N ALA A 179 2.88 4.71 -21.55
CA ALA A 179 3.52 4.26 -22.78
C ALA A 179 3.74 2.74 -22.86
N GLN A 180 3.80 2.04 -21.72
CA GLN A 180 4.04 0.58 -21.66
C GLN A 180 2.75 -0.21 -21.39
N ARG A 181 1.64 0.46 -21.17
CA ARG A 181 0.38 -0.16 -20.76
C ARG A 181 -0.10 -1.27 -21.69
N ASP A 182 -0.12 -0.99 -22.98
CA ASP A 182 -0.68 -1.92 -23.96
C ASP A 182 0.21 -3.16 -24.13
N GLU A 183 1.52 -2.99 -24.10
CA GLU A 183 2.48 -4.09 -24.12
C GLU A 183 2.34 -4.98 -22.87
N ILE A 184 2.31 -4.38 -21.70
CA ILE A 184 2.15 -5.09 -20.43
C ILE A 184 0.83 -5.88 -20.39
N ASN A 185 -0.27 -5.27 -20.84
CA ASN A 185 -1.57 -5.93 -20.89
C ASN A 185 -1.58 -7.11 -21.86
N GLN A 186 -0.93 -7.00 -23.03
CA GLN A 186 -0.80 -8.10 -23.95
C GLN A 186 -0.01 -9.27 -23.35
N ASP A 187 1.11 -8.99 -22.68
CA ASP A 187 1.93 -10.00 -22.03
C ASP A 187 1.19 -10.73 -20.91
N ILE A 188 0.47 -9.97 -20.08
CA ILE A 188 -0.38 -10.54 -19.03
C ILE A 188 -1.45 -11.45 -19.63
N ASN A 189 -2.15 -11.00 -20.67
CA ASN A 189 -3.18 -11.78 -21.33
C ASN A 189 -2.61 -13.07 -21.96
N GLN A 190 -1.44 -12.99 -22.57
CA GLN A 190 -0.75 -14.18 -23.14
C GLN A 190 -0.36 -15.15 -22.03
N ALA A 191 0.24 -14.66 -20.93
CA ALA A 191 0.64 -15.49 -19.80
C ALA A 191 -0.55 -16.19 -19.12
N GLN A 192 -1.72 -15.58 -19.13
CA GLN A 192 -2.92 -16.12 -18.48
C GLN A 192 -3.78 -16.99 -19.42
N SER A 193 -3.72 -16.78 -20.74
CA SER A 193 -4.56 -17.48 -21.73
C SER A 193 -3.97 -18.83 -22.16
N GLY A 194 -2.70 -19.11 -21.87
CA GLY A 194 -2.04 -20.35 -22.22
C GLY A 194 -2.53 -21.56 -21.42
N ARG A 195 -2.37 -22.77 -21.97
CA ARG A 195 -2.65 -24.04 -21.26
C ARG A 195 -1.83 -24.20 -19.97
N GLN A 196 -0.65 -23.60 -19.89
CA GLN A 196 0.18 -23.45 -18.70
C GLN A 196 0.13 -21.99 -18.30
N ARG A 197 -0.77 -21.65 -17.37
CA ARG A 197 -0.82 -20.30 -16.78
C ARG A 197 0.51 -20.00 -16.12
N GLN A 198 1.24 -19.05 -16.69
CA GLN A 198 2.50 -18.62 -16.10
C GLN A 198 2.23 -17.71 -14.91
N ALA A 199 3.03 -17.86 -13.88
CA ALA A 199 2.89 -17.06 -12.68
C ALA A 199 3.38 -15.63 -12.96
N ILE A 200 2.53 -14.65 -12.68
CA ILE A 200 2.94 -13.27 -12.56
C ILE A 200 3.42 -13.10 -11.13
N VAL A 201 4.61 -12.56 -10.95
CA VAL A 201 5.18 -12.33 -9.64
C VAL A 201 5.58 -10.86 -9.48
N VAL A 202 5.37 -10.33 -8.29
CA VAL A 202 5.71 -8.96 -7.92
C VAL A 202 6.90 -8.99 -6.99
N GLU A 203 7.88 -8.17 -7.30
CA GLU A 203 9.02 -7.90 -6.44
C GLU A 203 8.70 -6.68 -5.57
N ALA A 204 8.81 -6.85 -4.26
CA ALA A 204 8.56 -5.79 -3.30
C ALA A 204 9.71 -5.66 -2.31
N LYS A 205 9.94 -4.45 -1.82
CA LYS A 205 10.82 -4.17 -0.68
C LYS A 205 10.00 -4.15 0.60
N VAL A 206 10.47 -4.85 1.62
CA VAL A 206 9.84 -4.91 2.94
C VAL A 206 10.79 -4.40 4.00
N ASP A 207 10.37 -3.40 4.76
CA ASP A 207 11.19 -2.80 5.82
C ASP A 207 11.15 -3.59 7.14
N ALA A 208 11.94 -3.15 8.11
CA ALA A 208 12.01 -3.78 9.43
C ALA A 208 10.69 -3.73 10.23
N GLN A 209 9.72 -2.90 9.82
CA GLN A 209 8.39 -2.82 10.42
C GLN A 209 7.35 -3.66 9.68
N GLY A 210 7.77 -4.37 8.62
CA GLY A 210 6.91 -5.20 7.79
C GLY A 210 6.08 -4.42 6.77
N ARG A 211 6.36 -3.13 6.55
CA ARG A 211 5.72 -2.33 5.51
C ARG A 211 6.37 -2.64 4.18
N ALA A 212 5.59 -2.68 3.12
CA ALA A 212 6.06 -3.08 1.82
C ALA A 212 5.81 -2.01 0.75
N VAL A 213 6.68 -1.98 -0.25
CA VAL A 213 6.55 -1.15 -1.45
C VAL A 213 6.85 -2.02 -2.66
N PRO A 214 5.97 -2.04 -3.68
CA PRO A 214 6.25 -2.76 -4.92
C PRO A 214 7.33 -2.01 -5.70
N ILE A 215 8.26 -2.74 -6.33
CA ILE A 215 9.36 -2.16 -7.12
C ILE A 215 9.39 -2.64 -8.55
N SER A 216 8.93 -3.84 -8.81
CA SER A 216 8.89 -4.42 -10.15
C SER A 216 7.95 -5.61 -10.20
N PHE A 217 7.62 -6.06 -11.41
CA PHE A 217 6.92 -7.31 -11.59
C PHE A 217 7.46 -8.07 -12.81
N TRP A 218 7.22 -9.37 -12.79
CA TRP A 218 7.61 -10.27 -13.86
C TRP A 218 6.37 -10.91 -14.46
N VAL A 219 6.30 -10.87 -15.79
CA VAL A 219 5.32 -11.62 -16.56
C VAL A 219 6.13 -12.61 -17.39
N SER A 220 6.08 -13.88 -17.04
CA SER A 220 6.94 -14.89 -17.65
C SER A 220 8.42 -14.51 -17.49
N ASP A 221 9.11 -14.23 -18.60
CA ASP A 221 10.53 -13.87 -18.63
C ASP A 221 10.75 -12.35 -18.73
N ARG A 222 9.69 -11.56 -18.84
CA ARG A 222 9.78 -10.11 -18.97
C ARG A 222 9.72 -9.42 -17.63
N HIS A 223 10.62 -8.47 -17.42
CA HIS A 223 10.76 -7.69 -16.20
C HIS A 223 10.33 -6.23 -16.43
N TYR A 224 9.38 -5.76 -15.65
CA TYR A 224 8.84 -4.41 -15.68
C TYR A 224 9.15 -3.71 -14.36
N GLN A 225 9.74 -2.52 -14.44
CA GLN A 225 10.03 -1.67 -13.27
C GLN A 225 8.99 -0.56 -13.14
N PHE A 226 8.73 -0.11 -11.91
CA PHE A 226 7.79 0.97 -11.58
C PHE A 226 8.51 2.30 -11.41
#